data_e7fdd81c504faaeeda72c380d0c5eed3
#
_entry.id   e7fdd81c504faaeeda72c380d0c5eed3
#
_cell.length_a   1.000
_cell.length_b   1.000
_cell.length_c   1.000
_cell.angle_alpha   90.00
_cell.angle_beta   90.00
_cell.angle_gamma   90.00
#
_symmetry.space_group_name_H-M   'P 1'
#
loop_
_entity.id
_entity.type
_entity.pdbx_description
1 polymer ?
#
loop_
_entity_poly.entity_id
_entity_poly.type
_entity_poly.pdbx_seq_one_letter_code
_entity_poly.pdbx_strand_id
1 'polypeptide(L)'
;MKNTPFIAVTSQPVPYHADTTAIFNTLCQQNSNSLLLDSAEIGSKNSLQSLILINVAVKITCLGNQVTFRALNANGKQVLKEIHPVLSQLGTVSAVNFDNEFSVQFAPLDNQLDEDSKLQVATIFDGLRVISNHYQHSSTPVFLGGLFAYDLVANFIPMQGVALKDDGINCPDYSFYLAENLSLIHI
;
A
#
# COMPACT_ATOMS: atom_id res chain seq x y z
N MET A 1 -15.86 -14.02 22.29
CA MET A 1 -16.10 -12.80 21.50
C MET A 1 -14.92 -12.63 20.58
N LYS A 2 -15.12 -12.68 19.23
CA LYS A 2 -14.04 -12.33 18.31
C LYS A 2 -13.81 -10.82 18.44
N ASN A 3 -12.63 -10.41 18.92
CA ASN A 3 -12.26 -9.00 18.89
C ASN A 3 -12.29 -8.53 17.44
N THR A 4 -13.21 -7.65 17.12
CA THR A 4 -13.22 -7.01 15.79
C THR A 4 -11.95 -6.15 15.71
N PRO A 5 -11.13 -6.32 14.67
CA PRO A 5 -9.94 -5.51 14.49
C PRO A 5 -10.32 -4.02 14.43
N PHE A 6 -9.60 -3.21 15.15
CA PHE A 6 -9.92 -1.80 15.31
C PHE A 6 -8.66 -0.93 15.30
N ILE A 7 -8.69 0.12 14.49
CA ILE A 7 -7.69 1.18 14.50
C ILE A 7 -8.31 2.43 15.12
N ALA A 8 -7.71 2.91 16.21
CA ALA A 8 -8.06 4.19 16.80
C ALA A 8 -7.33 5.31 16.04
N VAL A 9 -8.08 6.27 15.54
CA VAL A 9 -7.54 7.44 14.85
C VAL A 9 -7.89 8.69 15.67
N THR A 10 -6.89 9.52 15.96
CA THR A 10 -7.07 10.84 16.53
C THR A 10 -6.71 11.90 15.51
N SER A 11 -7.49 12.95 15.39
CA SER A 11 -7.18 14.09 14.53
C SER A 11 -7.14 15.37 15.36
N GLN A 12 -6.25 16.27 14.95
CA GLN A 12 -6.15 17.60 15.55
C GLN A 12 -5.92 18.65 14.47
N PRO A 13 -6.56 19.81 14.55
CA PRO A 13 -6.26 20.91 13.66
C PRO A 13 -4.87 21.48 13.97
N VAL A 14 -4.16 21.84 12.90
CA VAL A 14 -2.86 22.52 12.98
C VAL A 14 -2.93 23.82 12.17
N PRO A 15 -2.10 24.84 12.46
CA PRO A 15 -2.06 26.05 11.67
C PRO A 15 -1.77 25.77 10.21
N TYR A 16 -2.50 26.44 9.33
CA TYR A 16 -2.28 26.33 7.89
C TYR A 16 -0.93 26.94 7.49
N HIS A 17 -0.25 26.29 6.56
CA HIS A 17 0.95 26.79 5.93
C HIS A 17 0.89 26.51 4.42
N ALA A 18 1.13 27.55 3.62
CA ALA A 18 0.95 27.48 2.16
C ALA A 18 2.02 26.64 1.44
N ASP A 19 3.23 26.52 2.01
CA ASP A 19 4.32 25.76 1.40
C ASP A 19 4.32 24.31 1.88
N THR A 20 3.64 23.46 1.13
CA THR A 20 3.52 22.02 1.40
C THR A 20 4.85 21.30 1.33
N THR A 21 5.76 21.74 0.46
CA THR A 21 7.10 21.16 0.30
C THR A 21 7.96 21.45 1.54
N ALA A 22 7.92 22.68 2.07
CA ALA A 22 8.63 23.03 3.29
C ALA A 22 8.12 22.23 4.50
N ILE A 23 6.79 22.05 4.61
CA ILE A 23 6.19 21.19 5.64
C ILE A 23 6.68 19.75 5.50
N PHE A 24 6.61 19.19 4.28
CA PHE A 24 7.06 17.82 4.01
C PHE A 24 8.53 17.65 4.41
N ASN A 25 9.41 18.53 3.98
CA ASN A 25 10.83 18.45 4.33
C ASN A 25 11.08 18.54 5.84
N THR A 26 10.31 19.37 6.55
CA THR A 26 10.44 19.55 7.99
C THR A 26 9.93 18.32 8.77
N LEU A 27 8.77 17.79 8.41
CA LEU A 27 8.14 16.69 9.13
C LEU A 27 8.74 15.33 8.79
N CYS A 28 9.14 15.13 7.54
CA CYS A 28 9.63 13.83 7.08
C CYS A 28 11.14 13.66 7.18
N GLN A 29 11.91 14.75 7.31
CA GLN A 29 13.37 14.74 7.57
C GLN A 29 14.15 13.73 6.71
N GLN A 30 13.87 13.67 5.41
CA GLN A 30 14.45 12.70 4.45
C GLN A 30 14.09 11.22 4.73
N ASN A 31 13.02 10.94 5.45
CA ASN A 31 12.52 9.57 5.61
C ASN A 31 12.11 9.00 4.25
N SER A 32 12.78 7.94 3.81
CA SER A 32 12.54 7.29 2.52
C SER A 32 11.16 6.59 2.40
N ASN A 33 10.45 6.47 3.51
CA ASN A 33 9.11 5.88 3.58
C ASN A 33 8.02 6.93 3.80
N SER A 34 8.27 8.18 3.46
CA SER A 34 7.27 9.26 3.47
C SER A 34 6.82 9.60 2.05
N LEU A 35 5.65 10.22 1.92
CA LEU A 35 5.05 10.53 0.63
C LEU A 35 4.34 11.87 0.69
N LEU A 36 4.57 12.71 -0.32
CA LEU A 36 3.80 13.92 -0.58
C LEU A 36 2.95 13.69 -1.83
N LEU A 37 1.63 13.76 -1.67
CA LEU A 37 0.67 13.78 -2.76
C LEU A 37 0.11 15.19 -2.84
N ASP A 38 0.58 15.95 -3.81
CA ASP A 38 0.18 17.34 -4.03
C ASP A 38 -0.78 17.41 -5.22
N SER A 39 -1.97 17.95 -4.97
CA SER A 39 -3.00 18.07 -5.99
C SER A 39 -2.86 19.42 -6.68
N ALA A 40 -2.46 19.40 -7.95
CA ALA A 40 -2.39 20.59 -8.79
C ALA A 40 -3.38 20.43 -9.96
N GLU A 41 -4.59 20.96 -9.81
CA GLU A 41 -5.53 21.02 -10.92
C GLU A 41 -5.42 22.36 -11.64
N ILE A 42 -5.16 22.32 -12.95
CA ILE A 42 -4.94 23.52 -13.77
C ILE A 42 -6.26 24.27 -14.05
N GLY A 43 -7.39 23.59 -13.96
CA GLY A 43 -8.70 24.11 -14.37
C GLY A 43 -9.65 24.58 -13.27
N SER A 44 -9.52 24.07 -12.04
CA SER A 44 -10.35 24.48 -10.92
C SER A 44 -9.50 24.72 -9.68
N LYS A 45 -9.60 25.92 -9.11
CA LYS A 45 -8.94 26.26 -7.84
C LYS A 45 -9.75 25.85 -6.61
N ASN A 46 -10.87 25.17 -6.81
CA ASN A 46 -11.77 24.78 -5.74
C ASN A 46 -11.41 23.39 -5.23
N SER A 47 -11.12 23.28 -3.96
CA SER A 47 -10.90 22.01 -3.25
C SER A 47 -9.57 21.30 -3.55
N LEU A 48 -8.50 22.05 -3.79
CA LEU A 48 -7.17 21.47 -3.85
C LEU A 48 -6.76 20.94 -2.47
N GLN A 49 -6.24 19.74 -2.45
CA GLN A 49 -5.80 19.07 -1.22
C GLN A 49 -4.39 18.52 -1.42
N SER A 50 -3.53 18.77 -0.46
CA SER A 50 -2.23 18.09 -0.37
C SER A 50 -2.26 17.14 0.80
N LEU A 51 -1.70 15.96 0.61
CA LEU A 51 -1.66 14.91 1.59
C LEU A 51 -0.20 14.52 1.84
N ILE A 52 0.21 14.58 3.10
CA ILE A 52 1.54 14.18 3.54
C ILE A 52 1.42 12.93 4.40
N LEU A 53 2.04 11.85 3.95
CA LEU A 53 2.23 10.64 4.71
C LEU A 53 3.57 10.75 5.42
N ILE A 54 3.54 10.98 6.72
CA ILE A 54 4.72 11.32 7.52
C ILE A 54 5.38 10.04 8.03
N ASN A 55 4.62 9.20 8.72
CA ASN A 55 5.07 7.93 9.25
C ASN A 55 4.21 6.78 8.72
N VAL A 56 4.86 5.66 8.51
CA VAL A 56 4.31 4.45 7.91
C VAL A 56 4.38 3.31 8.89
N ALA A 57 3.27 2.62 9.09
CA ALA A 57 3.23 1.41 9.89
C ALA A 57 3.73 0.19 9.11
N VAL A 58 3.24 0.01 7.88
CA VAL A 58 3.60 -1.13 7.02
C VAL A 58 3.94 -0.63 5.62
N LYS A 59 5.08 -1.10 5.09
CA LYS A 59 5.43 -1.01 3.68
C LYS A 59 5.04 -2.30 2.97
N ILE A 60 4.39 -2.16 1.82
CA ILE A 60 3.89 -3.27 1.00
C ILE A 60 4.48 -3.12 -0.38
N THR A 61 5.22 -4.13 -0.84
CA THR A 61 5.85 -4.11 -2.17
C THR A 61 5.48 -5.38 -2.93
N CYS A 62 5.23 -5.24 -4.22
CA CYS A 62 4.96 -6.35 -5.13
C CYS A 62 6.05 -6.44 -6.18
N LEU A 63 6.53 -7.64 -6.44
CA LEU A 63 7.40 -7.95 -7.57
C LEU A 63 6.94 -9.29 -8.17
N GLY A 64 6.49 -9.26 -9.42
CA GLY A 64 5.85 -10.41 -10.07
C GLY A 64 4.62 -10.86 -9.27
N ASN A 65 4.60 -12.12 -8.88
CA ASN A 65 3.51 -12.69 -8.08
C ASN A 65 3.78 -12.71 -6.57
N GLN A 66 4.83 -12.04 -6.11
CA GLN A 66 5.19 -11.98 -4.70
C GLN A 66 4.87 -10.62 -4.11
N VAL A 67 4.14 -10.62 -3.00
CA VAL A 67 3.84 -9.42 -2.20
C VAL A 67 4.54 -9.52 -0.86
N THR A 68 5.38 -8.55 -0.56
CA THR A 68 6.15 -8.45 0.69
C THR A 68 5.56 -7.38 1.60
N PHE A 69 5.34 -7.74 2.84
CA PHE A 69 4.84 -6.89 3.92
C PHE A 69 5.94 -6.67 4.95
N ARG A 70 6.34 -5.43 5.15
CA ARG A 70 7.37 -5.04 6.13
C ARG A 70 6.81 -4.08 7.15
N ALA A 71 6.87 -4.46 8.42
CA ALA A 71 6.56 -3.58 9.54
C ALA A 71 7.70 -2.57 9.75
N LEU A 72 7.36 -1.30 9.88
CA LEU A 72 8.33 -0.24 10.12
C LEU A 72 8.34 0.24 11.57
N ASN A 73 7.33 -0.18 12.35
CA ASN A 73 7.22 0.16 13.77
C ASN A 73 6.37 -0.87 14.53
N ALA A 74 6.08 -0.60 15.80
CA ALA A 74 5.33 -1.51 16.67
C ALA A 74 3.88 -1.75 16.17
N ASN A 75 3.20 -0.69 15.69
CA ASN A 75 1.86 -0.81 15.14
C ASN A 75 1.86 -1.66 13.87
N GLY A 76 2.86 -1.48 13.00
CA GLY A 76 3.05 -2.32 11.83
C GLY A 76 3.24 -3.80 12.17
N LYS A 77 4.00 -4.12 13.23
CA LYS A 77 4.14 -5.51 13.69
C LYS A 77 2.81 -6.12 14.14
N GLN A 78 1.96 -5.33 14.80
CA GLN A 78 0.64 -5.78 15.19
C GLN A 78 -0.25 -6.04 13.96
N VAL A 79 -0.23 -5.13 12.99
CA VAL A 79 -0.94 -5.31 11.72
C VAL A 79 -0.51 -6.60 11.02
N LEU A 80 0.81 -6.85 10.92
CA LEU A 80 1.31 -8.08 10.29
C LEU A 80 0.79 -9.34 10.98
N LYS A 81 0.76 -9.38 12.32
CA LYS A 81 0.19 -10.51 13.08
C LYS A 81 -1.28 -10.75 12.79
N GLU A 82 -2.04 -9.68 12.60
CA GLU A 82 -3.48 -9.75 12.36
C GLU A 82 -3.83 -10.18 10.92
N ILE A 83 -3.10 -9.69 9.92
CA ILE A 83 -3.39 -10.01 8.51
C ILE A 83 -2.78 -11.33 8.04
N HIS A 84 -1.70 -11.79 8.67
CA HIS A 84 -1.00 -13.03 8.30
C HIS A 84 -1.92 -14.27 8.18
N PRO A 85 -2.83 -14.56 9.13
CA PRO A 85 -3.71 -15.74 9.03
C PRO A 85 -4.66 -15.69 7.82
N VAL A 86 -5.07 -14.48 7.41
CA VAL A 86 -5.93 -14.29 6.24
C VAL A 86 -5.13 -14.47 4.95
N LEU A 87 -3.96 -13.85 4.87
CA LEU A 87 -3.08 -13.96 3.71
C LEU A 87 -2.57 -15.38 3.47
N SER A 88 -2.36 -16.16 4.53
CA SER A 88 -1.94 -17.56 4.44
C SER A 88 -2.99 -18.47 3.77
N GLN A 89 -4.24 -18.02 3.66
CA GLN A 89 -5.30 -18.74 2.95
C GLN A 89 -5.34 -18.40 1.46
N LEU A 90 -4.70 -17.29 1.06
CA LEU A 90 -4.75 -16.77 -0.30
C LEU A 90 -3.50 -17.12 -1.11
N GLY A 91 -2.39 -17.43 -0.45
CA GLY A 91 -1.13 -17.75 -1.11
C GLY A 91 -0.14 -18.44 -0.20
N THR A 92 1.00 -18.83 -0.76
CA THR A 92 2.08 -19.45 0.02
C THR A 92 2.88 -18.38 0.74
N VAL A 93 2.88 -18.43 2.07
CA VAL A 93 3.60 -17.49 2.91
C VAL A 93 5.02 -17.98 3.17
N SER A 94 5.98 -17.07 3.03
CA SER A 94 7.37 -17.26 3.42
C SER A 94 7.84 -16.07 4.26
N ALA A 95 8.70 -16.35 5.26
CA ALA A 95 9.28 -15.28 6.08
C ALA A 95 10.66 -15.65 6.57
N VAL A 96 11.49 -14.63 6.70
CA VAL A 96 12.76 -14.71 7.46
C VAL A 96 12.48 -14.36 8.93
N ASN A 97 11.58 -13.42 9.18
CA ASN A 97 11.15 -13.00 10.51
C ASN A 97 9.71 -12.49 10.47
N PHE A 98 8.74 -13.31 10.85
CA PHE A 98 7.31 -13.01 10.81
C PHE A 98 6.89 -11.76 11.58
N ASP A 99 7.62 -11.40 12.64
CA ASP A 99 7.30 -10.21 13.42
C ASP A 99 7.61 -8.91 12.67
N ASN A 100 8.56 -8.95 11.74
CA ASN A 100 9.03 -7.75 11.03
C ASN A 100 8.67 -7.77 9.55
N GLU A 101 8.73 -8.95 8.91
CA GLU A 101 8.53 -9.06 7.46
C GLU A 101 8.11 -10.48 7.08
N PHE A 102 7.17 -10.58 6.16
CA PHE A 102 6.85 -11.81 5.44
C PHE A 102 6.43 -11.50 4.00
N SER A 103 6.51 -12.51 3.15
CA SER A 103 6.07 -12.43 1.76
C SER A 103 5.00 -13.48 1.48
N VAL A 104 4.09 -13.13 0.59
CA VAL A 104 3.04 -14.03 0.09
C VAL A 104 3.24 -14.23 -1.39
N GLN A 105 3.39 -15.45 -1.81
CA GLN A 105 3.44 -15.85 -3.21
C GLN A 105 2.03 -16.21 -3.66
N PHE A 106 1.47 -15.42 -4.57
CA PHE A 106 0.19 -15.68 -5.22
C PHE A 106 0.40 -16.58 -6.45
N ALA A 107 -0.64 -17.34 -6.80
CA ALA A 107 -0.60 -18.09 -8.05
C ALA A 107 -0.66 -17.12 -9.25
N PRO A 108 0.07 -17.40 -10.33
CA PRO A 108 -0.11 -16.66 -11.58
C PRO A 108 -1.56 -16.77 -12.06
N LEU A 109 -2.08 -15.71 -12.65
CA LEU A 109 -3.43 -15.74 -13.22
C LEU A 109 -3.47 -16.73 -14.39
N ASP A 110 -4.38 -17.68 -14.33
CA ASP A 110 -4.61 -18.62 -15.42
C ASP A 110 -5.41 -17.93 -16.54
N ASN A 111 -4.76 -17.75 -17.67
CA ASN A 111 -5.36 -17.12 -18.86
C ASN A 111 -6.47 -17.96 -19.52
N GLN A 112 -6.59 -19.24 -19.16
CA GLN A 112 -7.64 -20.13 -19.68
C GLN A 112 -8.99 -19.99 -18.94
N LEU A 113 -8.99 -19.34 -17.77
CA LEU A 113 -10.20 -19.06 -17.03
C LEU A 113 -11.07 -18.03 -17.78
N ASP A 114 -12.38 -18.22 -17.70
CA ASP A 114 -13.34 -17.19 -18.13
C ASP A 114 -13.25 -15.95 -17.22
N GLU A 115 -13.81 -14.83 -17.68
CA GLU A 115 -13.67 -13.54 -16.99
C GLU A 115 -14.31 -13.55 -15.59
N ASP A 116 -15.43 -14.24 -15.41
CA ASP A 116 -16.10 -14.32 -14.10
C ASP A 116 -15.27 -15.14 -13.12
N SER A 117 -14.68 -16.23 -13.56
CA SER A 117 -13.77 -17.07 -12.76
C SER A 117 -12.48 -16.33 -12.39
N LYS A 118 -11.92 -15.53 -13.30
CA LYS A 118 -10.75 -14.69 -13.01
C LYS A 118 -10.99 -13.70 -11.87
N LEU A 119 -12.21 -13.16 -11.75
CA LEU A 119 -12.59 -12.26 -10.68
C LEU A 119 -12.65 -12.92 -9.30
N GLN A 120 -12.77 -14.25 -9.24
CA GLN A 120 -12.85 -15.02 -7.99
C GLN A 120 -11.47 -15.52 -7.50
N VAL A 121 -10.46 -15.48 -8.34
CA VAL A 121 -9.12 -15.96 -7.99
C VAL A 121 -8.37 -14.92 -7.18
N ALA A 122 -7.69 -15.37 -6.12
CA ALA A 122 -6.81 -14.50 -5.35
C ALA A 122 -5.63 -14.00 -6.19
N THR A 123 -5.37 -12.69 -6.13
CA THR A 123 -4.34 -12.01 -6.90
C THR A 123 -3.42 -11.19 -6.01
N ILE A 124 -2.35 -10.67 -6.57
CA ILE A 124 -1.44 -9.76 -5.87
C ILE A 124 -2.15 -8.54 -5.26
N PHE A 125 -3.31 -8.11 -5.80
CA PHE A 125 -4.10 -7.02 -5.23
C PHE A 125 -4.80 -7.39 -3.92
N ASP A 126 -5.00 -8.68 -3.66
CA ASP A 126 -5.59 -9.12 -2.39
C ASP A 126 -4.66 -8.83 -1.21
N GLY A 127 -3.35 -8.70 -1.47
CA GLY A 127 -2.42 -8.16 -0.48
C GLY A 127 -2.82 -6.78 0.05
N LEU A 128 -3.35 -5.90 -0.79
CA LEU A 128 -3.86 -4.59 -0.38
C LEU A 128 -5.29 -4.67 0.17
N ARG A 129 -6.17 -5.44 -0.49
CA ARG A 129 -7.57 -5.60 -0.09
C ARG A 129 -7.73 -6.20 1.30
N VAL A 130 -6.87 -7.13 1.69
CA VAL A 130 -6.90 -7.75 3.02
C VAL A 130 -6.76 -6.71 4.11
N ILE A 131 -5.83 -5.77 3.99
CA ILE A 131 -5.65 -4.70 4.99
C ILE A 131 -6.90 -3.81 5.04
N SER A 132 -7.39 -3.35 3.91
CA SER A 132 -8.56 -2.48 3.84
C SER A 132 -9.80 -3.16 4.44
N ASN A 133 -10.05 -4.42 4.07
CA ASN A 133 -11.20 -5.18 4.56
C ASN A 133 -11.08 -5.56 6.04
N HIS A 134 -9.85 -5.83 6.51
CA HIS A 134 -9.63 -6.21 7.90
C HIS A 134 -10.03 -5.10 8.87
N TYR A 135 -9.80 -3.85 8.49
CA TYR A 135 -10.09 -2.66 9.30
C TYR A 135 -11.32 -1.87 8.83
N GLN A 136 -12.19 -2.45 8.00
CA GLN A 136 -13.36 -1.77 7.44
C GLN A 136 -14.37 -1.27 8.48
N HIS A 137 -14.37 -1.85 9.68
CA HIS A 137 -15.26 -1.46 10.79
C HIS A 137 -14.63 -0.44 11.74
N SER A 138 -13.43 0.05 11.45
CA SER A 138 -12.82 1.15 12.20
C SER A 138 -13.62 2.43 12.01
N SER A 139 -13.64 3.29 13.02
CA SER A 139 -14.38 4.57 12.99
C SER A 139 -13.88 5.50 11.86
N THR A 140 -12.63 5.34 11.48
CA THR A 140 -12.01 6.03 10.34
C THR A 140 -11.37 4.99 9.43
N PRO A 141 -11.58 5.08 8.11
CA PRO A 141 -10.94 4.18 7.17
C PRO A 141 -9.40 4.26 7.27
N VAL A 142 -8.74 3.13 7.08
CA VAL A 142 -7.29 3.11 6.94
C VAL A 142 -6.88 3.79 5.64
N PHE A 143 -5.76 4.49 5.67
CA PHE A 143 -5.20 5.09 4.47
C PHE A 143 -4.03 4.25 3.95
N LEU A 144 -4.16 3.81 2.71
CA LEU A 144 -3.11 3.17 1.92
C LEU A 144 -2.72 4.13 0.80
N GLY A 145 -1.51 4.67 0.87
CA GLY A 145 -0.95 5.54 -0.17
C GLY A 145 0.22 4.88 -0.87
N GLY A 146 0.33 5.06 -2.17
CA GLY A 146 1.41 4.46 -2.93
C GLY A 146 1.27 4.67 -4.42
N LEU A 147 1.98 3.84 -5.17
CA LEU A 147 1.99 3.90 -6.63
C LEU A 147 1.97 2.49 -7.22
N PHE A 148 1.41 2.38 -8.40
CA PHE A 148 1.52 1.25 -9.30
C PHE A 148 2.53 1.59 -10.41
N ALA A 149 3.45 0.68 -10.70
CA ALA A 149 4.32 0.82 -11.85
C ALA A 149 3.55 0.53 -13.15
N TYR A 150 3.99 1.13 -14.23
CA TYR A 150 3.38 0.91 -15.55
C TYR A 150 3.45 -0.55 -15.98
N ASP A 151 4.57 -1.22 -15.66
CA ASP A 151 4.83 -2.61 -16.06
C ASP A 151 3.94 -3.64 -15.34
N LEU A 152 3.20 -3.23 -14.30
CA LEU A 152 2.22 -4.08 -13.62
C LEU A 152 1.19 -4.71 -14.58
N VAL A 153 0.89 -4.05 -15.68
CA VAL A 153 -0.02 -4.55 -16.72
C VAL A 153 0.43 -5.90 -17.28
N ALA A 154 1.74 -6.15 -17.33
CA ALA A 154 2.30 -7.40 -17.84
C ALA A 154 1.98 -8.62 -16.97
N ASN A 155 1.61 -8.43 -15.71
CA ASN A 155 1.18 -9.51 -14.82
C ASN A 155 -0.23 -10.05 -15.16
N PHE A 156 -1.01 -9.30 -15.96
CA PHE A 156 -2.41 -9.62 -16.27
C PHE A 156 -2.67 -9.81 -17.76
N ILE A 157 -1.85 -9.18 -18.61
CA ILE A 157 -2.02 -9.23 -20.06
C ILE A 157 -0.75 -9.87 -20.66
N PRO A 158 -0.88 -10.99 -21.41
CA PRO A 158 0.25 -11.58 -22.11
C PRO A 158 0.85 -10.58 -23.09
N MET A 159 2.08 -10.15 -22.84
CA MET A 159 2.81 -9.23 -23.69
C MET A 159 3.72 -10.01 -24.64
N GLN A 160 3.50 -9.88 -25.96
CA GLN A 160 4.36 -10.50 -26.96
C GLN A 160 5.57 -9.61 -27.26
N GLY A 161 6.75 -10.21 -27.35
CA GLY A 161 7.96 -9.50 -27.79
C GLY A 161 8.61 -8.61 -26.74
N VAL A 162 8.18 -8.69 -25.47
CA VAL A 162 8.84 -7.98 -24.36
C VAL A 162 10.02 -8.82 -23.88
N ALA A 163 11.24 -8.35 -24.17
CA ALA A 163 12.44 -8.91 -23.56
C ALA A 163 12.63 -8.30 -22.17
N LEU A 164 12.86 -9.14 -21.17
CA LEU A 164 13.35 -8.67 -19.86
C LEU A 164 14.71 -8.00 -20.11
N LYS A 165 14.84 -6.74 -19.71
CA LYS A 165 16.12 -6.03 -19.75
C LYS A 165 16.89 -6.37 -18.49
N ASP A 166 18.02 -7.05 -18.65
CA ASP A 166 18.90 -7.41 -17.52
C ASP A 166 19.49 -6.20 -16.78
N ASP A 167 19.56 -5.04 -17.46
CA ASP A 167 20.12 -3.79 -16.93
C ASP A 167 19.04 -2.76 -16.50
N GLY A 168 17.81 -3.19 -16.30
CA GLY A 168 16.71 -2.31 -15.90
C GLY A 168 16.78 -1.87 -14.45
N ILE A 169 16.14 -0.75 -14.15
CA ILE A 169 15.83 -0.37 -12.75
C ILE A 169 14.82 -1.40 -12.25
N ASN A 170 15.20 -2.21 -11.27
CA ASN A 170 14.32 -3.20 -10.63
C ASN A 170 13.29 -2.49 -9.73
N CYS A 171 12.35 -1.76 -10.34
CA CYS A 171 11.23 -1.17 -9.62
C CYS A 171 10.21 -2.25 -9.25
N PRO A 172 9.63 -2.22 -8.06
CA PRO A 172 8.49 -3.06 -7.73
C PRO A 172 7.29 -2.72 -8.62
N ASP A 173 6.47 -3.72 -8.93
CA ASP A 173 5.23 -3.55 -9.70
C ASP A 173 4.24 -2.63 -8.99
N TYR A 174 4.26 -2.64 -7.67
CA TYR A 174 3.67 -1.60 -6.85
C TYR A 174 4.39 -1.44 -5.51
N SER A 175 4.28 -0.24 -4.93
CA SER A 175 4.73 0.07 -3.59
C SER A 175 3.67 0.90 -2.87
N PHE A 176 3.14 0.37 -1.77
CA PHE A 176 2.13 1.01 -0.94
C PHE A 176 2.57 1.10 0.52
N TYR A 177 1.99 2.05 1.20
CA TYR A 177 2.29 2.36 2.59
C TYR A 177 0.99 2.46 3.39
N LEU A 178 0.89 1.70 4.47
CA LEU A 178 -0.17 1.90 5.47
C LEU A 178 0.23 3.07 6.37
N ALA A 179 -0.55 4.13 6.31
CA ALA A 179 -0.27 5.35 7.06
C ALA A 179 -0.40 5.13 8.57
N GLU A 180 0.52 5.71 9.33
CA GLU A 180 0.42 5.88 10.78
C GLU A 180 0.16 7.33 11.13
N ASN A 181 0.91 8.25 10.52
CA ASN A 181 0.68 9.68 10.65
C ASN A 181 0.44 10.30 9.28
N LEU A 182 -0.69 10.96 9.15
CA LEU A 182 -1.15 11.59 7.93
C LEU A 182 -1.49 13.05 8.21
N SER A 183 -1.04 13.96 7.35
CA SER A 183 -1.47 15.35 7.35
C SER A 183 -2.26 15.66 6.08
N LEU A 184 -3.43 16.26 6.23
CA LEU A 184 -4.25 16.73 5.14
C LEU A 184 -4.24 18.26 5.15
N ILE A 185 -3.88 18.86 4.03
CA ILE A 185 -3.82 20.30 3.85
C ILE A 185 -4.87 20.68 2.82
N HIS A 186 -5.83 21.51 3.21
CA HIS A 186 -6.82 22.09 2.30
C HIS A 186 -6.26 23.42 1.79
N ILE A 187 -6.16 23.58 0.49
CA ILE A 187 -5.66 24.79 -0.17
C ILE A 187 -6.83 25.64 -0.66
#